data_668c516f4d0b6061a35551012e5e3c96
#
_entry.id   668c516f4d0b6061a35551012e5e3c96
#
_cell.length_a   1.000
_cell.length_b   1.000
_cell.length_c   1.000
_cell.angle_alpha   90.00
_cell.angle_beta   90.00
_cell.angle_gamma   90.00
#
_symmetry.space_group_name_H-M   'P 1'
#
loop_
_entity.id
_entity.type
_entity.pdbx_description
1 polymer ?
#
loop_
_entity_poly.entity_id
_entity_poly.type
_entity_poly.pdbx_seq_one_letter_code
_entity_poly.pdbx_strand_id
1 'polypeptide(L)'
;MTRSRIAVVATVLLLVVSTGAVAADAPAQSVAATEAQALQTHSGSLDPGQTAASQTESCSFPVEVTDATGQTVTIEEEPERVVAIGASVAQTMWAIDAEEKVVGLPTGYTTAYLNGSQNRTNVLGTNMNPIVENIVDLDPDVVLAANIISEDDVQTLRENGLTVVYFEGASSIVDVTAKTRLTGQLVGACAEAAAVSDEMNATVQEVRASAADGENPTVYYAMGGGWTAGPDTFIGDVIATAGGDNIAAAADIPTYGEISEEVIAAEDPDWIVMPEGGELRDSAAIEATTAVQNDQIIRVNANFISQPGPRVTGPLVTLSEAFNPDSSAATPTETTEDEETTTESDDTTAGVTTTDQPTTEAGDGFGPGFGPVAALLALAASGLLAHRR
;
A
#
# COMPACT_ATOMS: atom_id res chain seq x y z
N MET A 1 42.31 4.24 43.82
CA MET A 1 43.12 5.47 43.80
C MET A 1 43.32 5.83 42.35
N THR A 2 42.85 6.88 41.92
CA THR A 2 43.13 8.01 41.06
C THR A 2 41.94 8.28 40.10
N ARG A 3 41.14 9.28 40.49
CA ARG A 3 40.08 9.89 39.70
C ARG A 3 40.72 10.87 38.72
N SER A 4 40.45 10.74 37.43
CA SER A 4 40.77 11.77 36.44
C SER A 4 39.48 12.43 35.98
N ARG A 5 39.36 13.75 36.26
CA ARG A 5 38.27 14.62 35.83
C ARG A 5 38.69 15.24 34.53
N ILE A 6 37.92 15.07 33.49
CA ILE A 6 38.06 15.81 32.21
C ILE A 6 36.95 16.90 32.19
N ALA A 7 37.42 18.15 32.16
CA ALA A 7 36.59 19.32 32.07
C ALA A 7 36.19 19.56 30.60
N VAL A 8 34.90 19.77 30.36
CA VAL A 8 34.38 20.22 29.06
C VAL A 8 34.35 21.73 29.03
N VAL A 9 35.12 22.31 28.13
CA VAL A 9 35.15 23.76 27.88
C VAL A 9 34.10 24.05 26.79
N ALA A 10 33.04 24.78 27.15
CA ALA A 10 32.05 25.30 26.23
C ALA A 10 32.54 26.65 25.67
N THR A 11 32.81 26.71 24.38
CA THR A 11 33.13 27.97 23.69
C THR A 11 31.84 28.55 23.09
N VAL A 12 31.37 29.64 23.69
CA VAL A 12 30.26 30.45 23.17
C VAL A 12 30.83 31.44 22.15
N LEU A 13 30.41 31.34 20.89
CA LEU A 13 30.74 32.32 19.84
C LEU A 13 29.60 33.30 19.72
N LEU A 14 29.84 34.57 20.16
CA LEU A 14 28.95 35.70 20.01
C LEU A 14 29.16 36.31 18.60
N LEU A 15 28.12 36.29 17.77
CA LEU A 15 28.10 37.00 16.48
C LEU A 15 27.38 38.34 16.68
N VAL A 16 28.13 39.41 16.56
CA VAL A 16 27.63 40.79 16.58
C VAL A 16 27.12 41.14 15.19
N VAL A 17 25.83 41.46 15.05
CA VAL A 17 25.23 41.98 13.83
C VAL A 17 25.27 43.54 13.91
N SER A 18 26.08 44.16 13.05
CA SER A 18 26.12 45.61 12.87
C SER A 18 25.04 46.02 11.84
N THR A 19 24.10 46.83 12.30
CA THR A 19 23.14 47.54 11.46
C THR A 19 23.82 48.77 10.83
N GLY A 20 23.94 48.75 9.50
CA GLY A 20 24.30 49.91 8.69
C GLY A 20 23.07 50.43 7.94
N ALA A 21 22.55 51.58 8.35
CA ALA A 21 21.55 52.33 7.61
C ALA A 21 22.24 53.18 6.55
N VAL A 22 21.87 53.02 5.28
CA VAL A 22 22.21 53.99 4.21
C VAL A 22 20.90 54.48 3.62
N ALA A 23 20.63 55.78 3.85
CA ALA A 23 19.61 56.52 3.17
C ALA A 23 20.14 56.96 1.79
N ALA A 24 19.38 56.73 0.74
CA ALA A 24 19.57 57.37 -0.56
C ALA A 24 18.23 57.85 -1.08
N ASP A 25 18.14 59.18 -1.13
CA ASP A 25 17.14 59.99 -1.80
C ASP A 25 17.17 59.74 -3.33
N ALA A 26 16.01 59.59 -3.93
CA ALA A 26 15.83 59.80 -5.38
C ALA A 26 14.38 60.19 -5.66
N PRO A 27 14.13 61.07 -6.64
CA PRO A 27 12.94 61.91 -6.68
C PRO A 27 11.74 61.26 -7.34
N ALA A 28 10.58 61.72 -6.88
CA ALA A 28 9.28 61.44 -7.48
C ALA A 28 9.19 61.99 -8.91
N GLN A 29 8.86 61.12 -9.88
CA GLN A 29 8.29 61.54 -11.15
C GLN A 29 6.86 60.99 -11.26
N SER A 30 5.95 61.93 -11.19
CA SER A 30 4.56 61.82 -11.56
C SER A 30 4.43 61.65 -13.07
N VAL A 31 3.81 60.57 -13.52
CA VAL A 31 3.16 60.53 -14.83
C VAL A 31 1.70 60.13 -14.62
N ALA A 32 0.89 61.11 -14.97
CA ALA A 32 -0.55 61.02 -14.95
C ALA A 32 -1.10 60.18 -16.09
N ALA A 33 -2.16 59.46 -15.75
CA ALA A 33 -3.36 59.16 -16.55
C ALA A 33 -3.24 59.00 -18.07
N THR A 34 -3.69 57.85 -18.51
CA THR A 34 -4.56 57.57 -19.68
C THR A 34 -4.37 56.06 -19.97
N GLU A 35 -5.31 55.22 -19.85
CA GLU A 35 -6.50 54.97 -20.62
C GLU A 35 -7.35 53.89 -19.98
N ALA A 36 -8.57 54.22 -19.72
CA ALA A 36 -9.65 53.27 -19.55
C ALA A 36 -10.04 52.76 -20.94
N GLN A 37 -9.73 51.53 -21.25
CA GLN A 37 -10.36 50.85 -22.41
C GLN A 37 -10.73 49.42 -22.10
N ALA A 38 -12.04 49.21 -22.17
CA ALA A 38 -12.76 48.02 -22.58
C ALA A 38 -12.60 46.73 -21.72
N LEU A 39 -13.38 46.66 -20.65
CA LEU A 39 -14.02 45.38 -20.26
C LEU A 39 -14.99 45.01 -21.40
N GLN A 40 -14.51 44.22 -22.35
CA GLN A 40 -15.39 43.46 -23.19
C GLN A 40 -15.81 42.22 -22.40
N THR A 41 -17.02 42.26 -21.88
CA THR A 41 -17.75 41.08 -21.39
C THR A 41 -17.94 40.12 -22.57
N HIS A 42 -17.09 39.11 -22.66
CA HIS A 42 -17.39 37.93 -23.42
C HIS A 42 -18.40 37.11 -22.61
N SER A 43 -19.68 37.39 -22.83
CA SER A 43 -20.74 36.46 -22.54
C SER A 43 -20.62 35.29 -23.54
N GLY A 44 -19.66 34.39 -23.26
CA GLY A 44 -19.60 33.09 -23.91
C GLY A 44 -20.79 32.29 -23.43
N SER A 45 -21.75 32.11 -24.31
CA SER A 45 -22.82 31.15 -24.16
C SER A 45 -22.20 29.79 -23.88
N LEU A 46 -22.38 29.25 -22.68
CA LEU A 46 -22.02 27.88 -22.35
C LEU A 46 -22.94 26.99 -23.22
N ASP A 47 -22.35 26.40 -24.24
CA ASP A 47 -22.99 25.37 -25.02
C ASP A 47 -23.13 24.12 -24.12
N PRO A 48 -24.38 23.65 -23.80
CA PRO A 48 -24.56 22.50 -22.90
C PRO A 48 -24.24 21.16 -23.58
N GLY A 49 -23.48 21.15 -24.67
CA GLY A 49 -23.14 19.97 -25.46
C GLY A 49 -21.67 19.56 -25.43
N GLN A 50 -20.79 20.24 -24.69
CA GLN A 50 -19.45 19.71 -24.46
C GLN A 50 -19.50 18.71 -23.28
N THR A 51 -19.84 17.47 -23.61
CA THR A 51 -19.36 16.34 -22.84
C THR A 51 -17.86 16.50 -22.71
N ALA A 52 -17.37 16.63 -21.48
CA ALA A 52 -15.93 16.53 -21.18
C ALA A 52 -15.49 15.18 -21.78
N ALA A 53 -14.87 15.22 -22.95
CA ALA A 53 -14.15 14.08 -23.46
C ALA A 53 -13.08 13.79 -22.39
N SER A 54 -13.24 12.68 -21.68
CA SER A 54 -12.17 12.12 -20.87
C SER A 54 -10.96 12.05 -21.77
N GLN A 55 -9.96 12.88 -21.50
CA GLN A 55 -8.67 12.75 -22.18
C GLN A 55 -8.13 11.42 -21.73
N THR A 56 -8.22 10.41 -22.58
CA THR A 56 -7.58 9.13 -22.34
C THR A 56 -6.09 9.43 -22.19
N GLU A 57 -5.56 9.31 -20.99
CA GLU A 57 -4.13 9.44 -20.75
C GLU A 57 -3.43 8.33 -21.55
N SER A 58 -2.79 8.70 -22.67
CA SER A 58 -2.02 7.76 -23.47
C SER A 58 -0.57 7.76 -22.99
N CYS A 59 -0.02 6.58 -22.79
CA CYS A 59 1.41 6.44 -22.55
C CYS A 59 2.22 6.86 -23.80
N SER A 60 3.43 7.34 -23.56
CA SER A 60 4.39 7.60 -24.63
C SER A 60 5.76 7.05 -24.23
N PHE A 61 6.40 6.37 -25.16
CA PHE A 61 7.77 5.88 -25.02
C PHE A 61 8.74 6.70 -25.88
N PRO A 62 10.01 6.85 -25.49
CA PRO A 62 10.62 6.24 -24.30
C PRO A 62 10.12 6.86 -22.97
N VAL A 63 10.16 6.04 -21.90
CA VAL A 63 9.93 6.47 -20.52
C VAL A 63 11.24 6.45 -19.76
N GLU A 64 11.58 7.54 -19.09
CA GLU A 64 12.73 7.64 -18.19
C GLU A 64 12.26 7.75 -16.75
N VAL A 65 12.84 6.94 -15.86
CA VAL A 65 12.57 6.99 -14.42
C VAL A 65 13.87 6.91 -13.63
N THR A 66 14.02 7.73 -12.60
CA THR A 66 15.07 7.53 -11.60
C THR A 66 14.48 6.65 -10.50
N ASP A 67 15.04 5.46 -10.34
CA ASP A 67 14.56 4.46 -9.42
C ASP A 67 15.12 4.61 -7.98
N ALA A 68 14.73 3.74 -7.06
CA ALA A 68 15.13 3.82 -5.65
C ALA A 68 16.64 3.63 -5.41
N THR A 69 17.39 3.08 -6.39
CA THR A 69 18.87 3.03 -6.32
C THR A 69 19.53 4.33 -6.77
N GLY A 70 18.73 5.32 -7.22
CA GLY A 70 19.22 6.57 -7.82
C GLY A 70 19.68 6.44 -9.27
N GLN A 71 19.50 5.28 -9.91
CA GLN A 71 19.82 5.06 -11.30
C GLN A 71 18.66 5.50 -12.20
N THR A 72 18.98 6.22 -13.29
CA THR A 72 18.00 6.49 -14.35
C THR A 72 17.89 5.27 -15.27
N VAL A 73 16.69 4.74 -15.40
CA VAL A 73 16.33 3.61 -16.26
C VAL A 73 15.47 4.15 -17.39
N THR A 74 15.80 3.78 -18.63
CA THR A 74 15.02 4.13 -19.82
C THR A 74 14.35 2.89 -20.37
N ILE A 75 13.04 2.97 -20.61
CA ILE A 75 12.25 1.95 -21.30
C ILE A 75 11.94 2.54 -22.68
N GLU A 76 12.59 2.02 -23.72
CA GLU A 76 12.57 2.59 -25.06
C GLU A 76 11.25 2.39 -25.78
N GLU A 77 10.63 1.23 -25.58
CA GLU A 77 9.38 0.83 -26.23
C GLU A 77 8.42 0.23 -25.18
N GLU A 78 7.14 0.14 -25.49
CA GLU A 78 6.16 -0.48 -24.63
C GLU A 78 6.48 -1.95 -24.38
N PRO A 79 6.67 -2.37 -23.09
CA PRO A 79 7.02 -3.76 -22.78
C PRO A 79 5.88 -4.72 -23.09
N GLU A 80 6.19 -5.87 -23.68
CA GLU A 80 5.28 -7.00 -23.86
C GLU A 80 5.49 -8.08 -22.78
N ARG A 81 6.70 -8.13 -22.20
CA ARG A 81 7.14 -9.14 -21.24
C ARG A 81 7.66 -8.50 -19.97
N VAL A 82 6.90 -8.62 -18.91
CA VAL A 82 7.19 -8.01 -17.60
C VAL A 82 7.42 -9.10 -16.55
N VAL A 83 8.49 -8.96 -15.78
CA VAL A 83 8.69 -9.70 -14.54
C VAL A 83 8.34 -8.80 -13.37
N ALA A 84 7.41 -9.23 -12.52
CA ALA A 84 6.96 -8.52 -11.33
C ALA A 84 7.56 -9.15 -10.07
N ILE A 85 8.66 -8.58 -9.52
CA ILE A 85 9.26 -9.06 -8.27
C ILE A 85 8.59 -8.39 -7.09
N GLY A 86 7.66 -9.10 -6.46
CA GLY A 86 6.90 -8.66 -5.30
C GLY A 86 5.39 -8.75 -5.50
N ALA A 87 4.70 -9.17 -4.46
CA ALA A 87 3.25 -9.37 -4.51
C ALA A 87 2.50 -8.04 -4.74
N SER A 88 3.01 -6.92 -4.20
CA SER A 88 2.43 -5.59 -4.42
C SER A 88 2.52 -5.14 -5.89
N VAL A 89 3.66 -5.42 -6.56
CA VAL A 89 3.82 -5.12 -7.98
C VAL A 89 2.88 -6.00 -8.81
N ALA A 90 2.84 -7.32 -8.52
CA ALA A 90 1.92 -8.23 -9.19
C ALA A 90 0.45 -7.77 -9.01
N GLN A 91 0.06 -7.41 -7.78
CA GLN A 91 -1.28 -6.88 -7.49
C GLN A 91 -1.60 -5.65 -8.34
N THR A 92 -0.65 -4.74 -8.48
CA THR A 92 -0.82 -3.52 -9.29
C THR A 92 -1.00 -3.87 -10.76
N MET A 93 -0.20 -4.80 -11.32
CA MET A 93 -0.34 -5.25 -12.71
C MET A 93 -1.74 -5.80 -13.01
N TRP A 94 -2.31 -6.60 -12.07
CA TRP A 94 -3.70 -7.10 -12.18
C TRP A 94 -4.74 -5.99 -12.03
N ALA A 95 -4.49 -5.01 -11.19
CA ALA A 95 -5.44 -3.92 -10.96
C ALA A 95 -5.56 -2.95 -12.15
N ILE A 96 -4.49 -2.83 -12.95
CA ILE A 96 -4.43 -1.95 -14.13
C ILE A 96 -4.60 -2.74 -15.45
N ASP A 97 -5.19 -3.93 -15.40
CA ASP A 97 -5.46 -4.81 -16.55
C ASP A 97 -4.22 -5.13 -17.42
N ALA A 98 -3.02 -5.19 -16.78
CA ALA A 98 -1.75 -5.46 -17.46
C ALA A 98 -1.18 -6.87 -17.14
N GLU A 99 -1.98 -7.77 -16.55
CA GLU A 99 -1.56 -9.10 -16.14
C GLU A 99 -1.13 -10.01 -17.30
N GLU A 100 -1.63 -9.77 -18.51
CA GLU A 100 -1.24 -10.56 -19.68
C GLU A 100 0.25 -10.38 -20.04
N LYS A 101 0.81 -9.20 -19.73
CA LYS A 101 2.24 -8.90 -19.91
C LYS A 101 3.13 -9.61 -18.89
N VAL A 102 2.59 -10.04 -17.75
CA VAL A 102 3.38 -10.65 -16.67
C VAL A 102 3.78 -12.07 -17.03
N VAL A 103 5.07 -12.31 -17.27
CA VAL A 103 5.63 -13.63 -17.59
C VAL A 103 6.19 -14.34 -16.35
N GLY A 104 6.55 -13.59 -15.30
CA GLY A 104 7.10 -14.12 -14.05
C GLY A 104 6.72 -13.26 -12.85
N LEU A 105 6.46 -13.91 -11.72
CA LEU A 105 6.15 -13.27 -10.43
C LEU A 105 6.44 -14.26 -9.28
N PRO A 106 6.44 -13.82 -8.00
CA PRO A 106 6.47 -14.74 -6.87
C PRO A 106 5.17 -15.56 -6.84
N THR A 107 5.25 -16.87 -7.13
CA THR A 107 4.08 -17.76 -6.99
C THR A 107 3.94 -18.23 -5.54
N GLY A 108 2.70 -18.42 -5.07
CA GLY A 108 2.42 -18.86 -3.71
C GLY A 108 1.25 -18.11 -3.09
N TYR A 109 1.06 -18.25 -1.77
CA TYR A 109 -0.09 -17.71 -1.06
C TYR A 109 -0.26 -16.19 -1.17
N THR A 110 0.85 -15.44 -1.32
CA THR A 110 0.83 -13.97 -1.42
C THR A 110 0.25 -13.45 -2.73
N THR A 111 0.16 -14.30 -3.75
CA THR A 111 -0.35 -13.97 -5.09
C THR A 111 -1.44 -14.92 -5.57
N ALA A 112 -1.75 -15.99 -4.81
CA ALA A 112 -2.72 -17.02 -5.22
C ALA A 112 -4.13 -16.45 -5.48
N TYR A 113 -4.47 -15.32 -4.87
CA TYR A 113 -5.74 -14.62 -5.10
C TYR A 113 -5.80 -13.88 -6.45
N LEU A 114 -4.68 -13.72 -7.14
CA LEU A 114 -4.61 -13.12 -8.48
C LEU A 114 -4.89 -14.23 -9.52
N ASN A 115 -5.95 -14.06 -10.28
CA ASN A 115 -6.37 -15.07 -11.26
C ASN A 115 -5.25 -15.38 -12.26
N GLY A 116 -4.92 -16.67 -12.44
CA GLY A 116 -3.88 -17.10 -13.37
C GLY A 116 -2.43 -16.89 -12.90
N SER A 117 -2.17 -16.23 -11.76
CA SER A 117 -0.83 -15.97 -11.24
C SER A 117 -0.01 -17.25 -11.02
N GLN A 118 -0.65 -18.30 -10.53
CA GLN A 118 0.01 -19.57 -10.22
C GLN A 118 0.47 -20.36 -11.46
N ASN A 119 0.06 -19.94 -12.65
CA ASN A 119 0.50 -20.50 -13.93
C ASN A 119 1.74 -19.78 -14.51
N ARG A 120 2.20 -18.70 -13.85
CA ARG A 120 3.39 -17.96 -14.26
C ARG A 120 4.66 -18.58 -13.67
N THR A 121 5.82 -18.23 -14.22
CA THR A 121 7.10 -18.70 -13.67
C THR A 121 7.37 -18.04 -12.32
N ASN A 122 7.73 -18.88 -11.32
CA ASN A 122 8.17 -18.33 -10.04
C ASN A 122 9.55 -17.72 -10.15
N VAL A 123 9.66 -16.46 -9.72
CA VAL A 123 10.90 -15.67 -9.81
C VAL A 123 11.54 -15.36 -8.47
N LEU A 124 10.94 -15.84 -7.36
CA LEU A 124 11.43 -15.55 -6.01
C LEU A 124 11.58 -16.83 -5.20
N GLY A 125 12.77 -16.99 -4.61
CA GLY A 125 13.08 -18.12 -3.72
C GLY A 125 12.48 -17.94 -2.32
N THR A 126 12.61 -18.98 -1.49
CA THR A 126 12.05 -19.02 -0.13
C THR A 126 12.60 -17.95 0.82
N ASN A 127 13.80 -17.44 0.53
CA ASN A 127 14.47 -16.40 1.32
C ASN A 127 14.31 -15.00 0.70
N MET A 128 13.32 -14.79 -0.15
CA MET A 128 13.07 -13.53 -0.87
C MET A 128 14.18 -13.17 -1.88
N ASN A 129 15.14 -14.05 -2.16
CA ASN A 129 16.16 -13.81 -3.17
C ASN A 129 15.58 -14.08 -4.56
N PRO A 130 15.89 -13.23 -5.57
CA PRO A 130 15.50 -13.46 -6.96
C PRO A 130 16.11 -14.78 -7.49
N ILE A 131 15.31 -15.54 -8.22
CA ILE A 131 15.80 -16.71 -8.96
C ILE A 131 16.29 -16.20 -10.33
N VAL A 132 17.54 -15.71 -10.35
CA VAL A 132 18.11 -15.00 -11.51
C VAL A 132 18.00 -15.83 -12.79
N GLU A 133 18.28 -17.13 -12.74
CA GLU A 133 18.18 -18.02 -13.90
C GLU A 133 16.76 -18.02 -14.49
N ASN A 134 15.74 -18.15 -13.64
CA ASN A 134 14.36 -18.13 -14.12
C ASN A 134 13.99 -16.77 -14.77
N ILE A 135 14.49 -15.66 -14.19
CA ILE A 135 14.21 -14.31 -14.70
C ILE A 135 14.88 -14.12 -16.06
N VAL A 136 16.15 -14.51 -16.20
CA VAL A 136 16.90 -14.41 -17.47
C VAL A 136 16.28 -15.29 -18.55
N ASP A 137 15.87 -16.53 -18.20
CA ASP A 137 15.24 -17.46 -19.15
C ASP A 137 13.87 -16.96 -19.67
N LEU A 138 13.22 -16.07 -18.91
CA LEU A 138 11.98 -15.43 -19.34
C LEU A 138 12.20 -14.33 -20.40
N ASP A 139 13.42 -13.87 -20.62
CA ASP A 139 13.76 -12.79 -21.56
C ASP A 139 12.77 -11.60 -21.44
N PRO A 140 12.68 -10.96 -20.26
CA PRO A 140 11.73 -9.87 -20.04
C PRO A 140 12.26 -8.55 -20.63
N ASP A 141 11.35 -7.72 -21.15
CA ASP A 141 11.67 -6.35 -21.59
C ASP A 141 11.96 -5.45 -20.38
N VAL A 142 11.28 -5.71 -19.26
CA VAL A 142 11.48 -4.99 -17.99
C VAL A 142 11.20 -5.88 -16.79
N VAL A 143 11.99 -5.69 -15.74
CA VAL A 143 11.79 -6.24 -14.40
C VAL A 143 11.36 -5.10 -13.49
N LEU A 144 10.14 -5.20 -12.92
CA LEU A 144 9.62 -4.29 -11.92
C LEU A 144 9.83 -4.92 -10.56
N ALA A 145 10.68 -4.34 -9.72
CA ALA A 145 11.08 -4.93 -8.44
C ALA A 145 10.61 -4.07 -7.27
N ALA A 146 9.82 -4.64 -6.37
CA ALA A 146 9.52 -4.03 -5.08
C ALA A 146 10.77 -4.07 -4.16
N ASN A 147 10.78 -3.21 -3.15
CA ASN A 147 11.86 -3.12 -2.13
C ASN A 147 11.91 -4.30 -1.15
N ILE A 148 11.46 -5.48 -1.58
CA ILE A 148 11.55 -6.74 -0.84
C ILE A 148 12.83 -7.51 -1.14
N ILE A 149 13.55 -7.14 -2.19
CA ILE A 149 14.88 -7.65 -2.53
C ILE A 149 15.93 -6.59 -2.21
N SER A 150 17.20 -6.97 -2.10
CA SER A 150 18.27 -6.04 -1.80
C SER A 150 18.74 -5.27 -3.05
N GLU A 151 19.41 -4.14 -2.83
CA GLU A 151 20.06 -3.39 -3.93
C GLU A 151 21.17 -4.24 -4.62
N ASP A 152 21.85 -5.12 -3.87
CA ASP A 152 22.82 -6.06 -4.41
C ASP A 152 22.16 -7.06 -5.37
N ASP A 153 20.94 -7.52 -5.05
CA ASP A 153 20.14 -8.38 -5.94
C ASP A 153 19.75 -7.61 -7.21
N VAL A 154 19.32 -6.36 -7.08
CA VAL A 154 19.00 -5.49 -8.22
C VAL A 154 20.22 -5.32 -9.11
N GLN A 155 21.39 -5.05 -8.52
CA GLN A 155 22.64 -4.94 -9.28
C GLN A 155 22.99 -6.25 -10.00
N THR A 156 22.81 -7.39 -9.34
CA THR A 156 23.02 -8.71 -9.94
C THR A 156 22.12 -8.93 -11.15
N LEU A 157 20.84 -8.56 -11.08
CA LEU A 157 19.93 -8.65 -12.22
C LEU A 157 20.39 -7.78 -13.39
N ARG A 158 20.83 -6.55 -13.12
CA ARG A 158 21.35 -5.62 -14.13
C ARG A 158 22.65 -6.12 -14.79
N GLU A 159 23.56 -6.72 -14.01
CA GLU A 159 24.80 -7.33 -14.51
C GLU A 159 24.53 -8.51 -15.46
N ASN A 160 23.36 -9.16 -15.33
CA ASN A 160 22.88 -10.18 -16.27
C ASN A 160 22.15 -9.59 -17.49
N GLY A 161 22.21 -8.25 -17.68
CA GLY A 161 21.70 -7.56 -18.87
C GLY A 161 20.20 -7.21 -18.80
N LEU A 162 19.56 -7.33 -17.63
CA LEU A 162 18.15 -7.04 -17.47
C LEU A 162 17.90 -5.54 -17.22
N THR A 163 16.84 -5.00 -17.82
CA THR A 163 16.32 -3.67 -17.51
C THR A 163 15.51 -3.76 -16.22
N VAL A 164 15.99 -3.18 -15.12
CA VAL A 164 15.35 -3.29 -13.80
C VAL A 164 14.96 -1.92 -13.29
N VAL A 165 13.67 -1.74 -12.95
CA VAL A 165 13.16 -0.59 -12.19
C VAL A 165 12.90 -1.05 -10.76
N TYR A 166 13.63 -0.47 -9.81
CA TYR A 166 13.53 -0.79 -8.38
C TYR A 166 12.67 0.25 -7.68
N PHE A 167 11.50 -0.16 -7.18
CA PHE A 167 10.57 0.74 -6.52
C PHE A 167 10.99 1.05 -5.08
N GLU A 168 10.80 2.29 -4.69
CA GLU A 168 10.89 2.70 -3.29
C GLU A 168 9.79 2.03 -2.45
N GLY A 169 10.05 1.84 -1.16
CA GLY A 169 9.04 1.36 -0.22
C GLY A 169 7.88 2.35 -0.11
N ALA A 170 6.64 1.86 -0.10
CA ALA A 170 5.51 2.70 0.22
C ALA A 170 5.30 2.74 1.74
N SER A 171 5.20 3.93 2.29
CA SER A 171 4.86 4.18 3.70
C SER A 171 3.45 4.74 3.86
N SER A 172 2.78 5.06 2.76
CA SER A 172 1.44 5.65 2.76
C SER A 172 0.59 5.16 1.57
N ILE A 173 -0.73 5.38 1.66
CA ILE A 173 -1.65 5.13 0.54
C ILE A 173 -1.35 6.05 -0.64
N VAL A 174 -0.87 7.27 -0.38
CA VAL A 174 -0.44 8.21 -1.42
C VAL A 174 0.71 7.65 -2.24
N ASP A 175 1.69 7.00 -1.58
CA ASP A 175 2.81 6.35 -2.27
C ASP A 175 2.31 5.20 -3.16
N VAL A 176 1.32 4.44 -2.69
CA VAL A 176 0.70 3.36 -3.50
C VAL A 176 0.03 3.94 -4.74
N THR A 177 -0.73 5.02 -4.59
CA THR A 177 -1.40 5.70 -5.71
C THR A 177 -0.38 6.20 -6.74
N ALA A 178 0.70 6.85 -6.29
CA ALA A 178 1.77 7.32 -7.15
C ALA A 178 2.48 6.16 -7.88
N LYS A 179 2.76 5.07 -7.15
CA LYS A 179 3.39 3.87 -7.70
C LYS A 179 2.49 3.16 -8.72
N THR A 180 1.17 3.16 -8.52
CA THR A 180 0.20 2.62 -9.47
C THR A 180 0.26 3.38 -10.80
N ARG A 181 0.24 4.71 -10.76
CA ARG A 181 0.39 5.55 -11.96
C ARG A 181 1.73 5.33 -12.66
N LEU A 182 2.82 5.29 -11.89
CA LEU A 182 4.16 5.02 -12.44
C LEU A 182 4.21 3.64 -13.10
N THR A 183 3.66 2.61 -12.46
CA THR A 183 3.59 1.26 -13.05
C THR A 183 2.87 1.30 -14.39
N GLY A 184 1.71 1.99 -14.48
CA GLY A 184 1.00 2.16 -15.74
C GLY A 184 1.84 2.83 -16.84
N GLN A 185 2.59 3.88 -16.49
CA GLN A 185 3.50 4.55 -17.44
C GLN A 185 4.59 3.61 -17.95
N LEU A 186 5.17 2.79 -17.06
CA LEU A 186 6.26 1.88 -17.39
C LEU A 186 5.82 0.71 -18.27
N VAL A 187 4.53 0.33 -18.23
CA VAL A 187 4.02 -0.85 -18.96
C VAL A 187 3.01 -0.53 -20.04
N GLY A 188 2.73 0.76 -20.31
CA GLY A 188 1.81 1.17 -21.35
C GLY A 188 0.32 1.13 -20.97
N ALA A 189 -0.01 1.04 -19.66
CA ALA A 189 -1.39 1.00 -19.12
C ALA A 189 -1.76 2.30 -18.38
N CYS A 190 -1.50 3.46 -19.00
CA CYS A 190 -1.69 4.76 -18.35
C CYS A 190 -3.13 5.08 -18.00
N ALA A 191 -4.07 4.76 -18.89
CA ALA A 191 -5.48 5.06 -18.68
C ALA A 191 -6.07 4.23 -17.53
N GLU A 192 -5.76 2.94 -17.49
CA GLU A 192 -6.17 1.99 -16.47
C GLU A 192 -5.55 2.38 -15.11
N ALA A 193 -4.26 2.69 -15.10
CA ALA A 193 -3.57 3.14 -13.89
C ALA A 193 -4.10 4.48 -13.37
N ALA A 194 -4.49 5.40 -14.26
CA ALA A 194 -5.13 6.65 -13.87
C ALA A 194 -6.49 6.37 -13.24
N ALA A 195 -7.33 5.53 -13.86
CA ALA A 195 -8.65 5.17 -13.35
C ALA A 195 -8.57 4.53 -11.96
N VAL A 196 -7.70 3.53 -11.76
CA VAL A 196 -7.47 2.88 -10.46
C VAL A 196 -6.98 3.89 -9.43
N SER A 197 -6.04 4.76 -9.79
CA SER A 197 -5.51 5.78 -8.89
C SER A 197 -6.56 6.81 -8.48
N ASP A 198 -7.44 7.21 -9.40
CA ASP A 198 -8.51 8.15 -9.13
C ASP A 198 -9.58 7.52 -8.22
N GLU A 199 -9.93 6.26 -8.42
CA GLU A 199 -10.82 5.49 -7.54
C GLU A 199 -10.22 5.37 -6.13
N MET A 200 -8.94 5.02 -6.00
CA MET A 200 -8.26 5.00 -4.70
C MET A 200 -8.33 6.36 -4.00
N ASN A 201 -8.04 7.44 -4.74
CA ASN A 201 -8.08 8.79 -4.18
C ASN A 201 -9.49 9.19 -3.74
N ALA A 202 -10.52 8.84 -4.50
CA ALA A 202 -11.91 9.08 -4.14
C ALA A 202 -12.27 8.34 -2.83
N THR A 203 -11.95 7.05 -2.72
CA THR A 203 -12.16 6.25 -1.51
C THR A 203 -11.44 6.86 -0.29
N VAL A 204 -10.18 7.28 -0.45
CA VAL A 204 -9.43 7.94 0.63
C VAL A 204 -10.08 9.25 1.07
N GLN A 205 -10.61 10.04 0.14
CA GLN A 205 -11.32 11.29 0.47
C GLN A 205 -12.63 11.02 1.21
N GLU A 206 -13.41 10.03 0.79
CA GLU A 206 -14.64 9.61 1.46
C GLU A 206 -14.37 9.13 2.88
N VAL A 207 -13.37 8.26 3.06
CA VAL A 207 -12.96 7.76 4.37
C VAL A 207 -12.50 8.90 5.28
N ARG A 208 -11.67 9.82 4.80
CA ARG A 208 -11.24 10.98 5.58
C ARG A 208 -12.38 11.92 5.96
N ALA A 209 -13.36 12.07 5.07
CA ALA A 209 -14.55 12.84 5.39
C ALA A 209 -15.39 12.18 6.50
N SER A 210 -15.53 10.86 6.46
CA SER A 210 -16.21 10.08 7.50
C SER A 210 -15.49 10.15 8.86
N ALA A 211 -14.17 10.16 8.86
CA ALA A 211 -13.36 10.24 10.08
C ALA A 211 -13.29 11.66 10.69
N ALA A 212 -13.56 12.71 9.91
CA ALA A 212 -13.37 14.10 10.34
C ALA A 212 -14.29 14.55 11.48
N ASP A 213 -15.48 13.97 11.60
CA ASP A 213 -16.49 14.31 12.60
C ASP A 213 -16.52 13.32 13.79
N GLY A 214 -15.69 12.26 13.76
CA GLY A 214 -15.61 11.20 14.75
C GLY A 214 -14.63 11.48 15.89
N GLU A 215 -14.78 10.73 17.01
CA GLU A 215 -13.71 10.57 17.99
C GLU A 215 -12.81 9.43 17.50
N ASN A 216 -11.51 9.68 17.37
CA ASN A 216 -10.58 8.66 16.91
C ASN A 216 -10.43 7.56 17.96
N PRO A 217 -10.86 6.32 17.69
CA PRO A 217 -10.67 5.23 18.63
C PRO A 217 -9.19 4.82 18.71
N THR A 218 -8.77 4.35 19.88
CA THR A 218 -7.46 3.76 20.06
C THR A 218 -7.39 2.36 19.45
N VAL A 219 -6.33 2.09 18.67
CA VAL A 219 -6.20 0.87 17.86
C VAL A 219 -4.90 0.14 18.14
N TYR A 220 -5.00 -1.15 18.47
CA TYR A 220 -3.88 -2.07 18.49
C TYR A 220 -3.85 -2.89 17.20
N TYR A 221 -2.75 -2.78 16.41
CA TYR A 221 -2.55 -3.67 15.27
C TYR A 221 -1.74 -4.90 15.68
N ALA A 222 -2.39 -6.05 15.74
CA ALA A 222 -1.78 -7.31 16.18
C ALA A 222 -1.25 -8.11 14.97
N MET A 223 0.07 -8.05 14.72
CA MET A 223 0.74 -8.81 13.67
C MET A 223 1.00 -10.28 14.02
N GLY A 224 0.77 -10.67 15.28
CA GLY A 224 1.16 -11.96 15.83
C GLY A 224 2.53 -11.91 16.52
N GLY A 225 2.77 -12.88 17.44
CA GLY A 225 4.03 -12.96 18.18
C GLY A 225 4.37 -11.74 19.04
N GLY A 226 3.43 -10.82 19.25
CA GLY A 226 3.66 -9.56 19.96
C GLY A 226 4.20 -8.40 19.13
N TRP A 227 4.31 -8.59 17.81
CA TRP A 227 4.69 -7.53 16.88
C TRP A 227 3.51 -6.65 16.52
N THR A 228 3.82 -5.38 16.28
CA THR A 228 2.88 -4.36 15.80
C THR A 228 3.51 -3.51 14.70
N ALA A 229 2.67 -2.79 13.97
CA ALA A 229 3.07 -1.78 13.01
C ALA A 229 2.82 -0.39 13.60
N GLY A 230 3.85 0.44 13.64
CA GLY A 230 3.78 1.81 14.17
C GLY A 230 3.28 2.83 13.15
N PRO A 231 3.15 4.09 13.57
CA PRO A 231 2.56 5.17 12.76
C PRO A 231 3.35 5.50 11.49
N ASP A 232 4.68 5.27 11.46
CA ASP A 232 5.52 5.57 10.29
C ASP A 232 5.55 4.40 9.28
N THR A 233 4.58 3.49 9.34
CA THR A 233 4.44 2.37 8.40
C THR A 233 3.23 2.57 7.49
N PHE A 234 3.22 1.85 6.36
CA PHE A 234 2.06 1.78 5.49
C PHE A 234 0.77 1.37 6.24
N ILE A 235 0.87 0.37 7.12
CA ILE A 235 -0.26 -0.08 7.95
C ILE A 235 -0.71 1.02 8.91
N GLY A 236 0.26 1.75 9.50
CA GLY A 236 -0.01 2.90 10.36
C GLY A 236 -0.76 4.01 9.61
N ASP A 237 -0.37 4.31 8.36
CA ASP A 237 -1.08 5.28 7.50
C ASP A 237 -2.51 4.83 7.18
N VAL A 238 -2.74 3.53 6.94
CA VAL A 238 -4.09 2.98 6.72
C VAL A 238 -4.97 3.17 7.96
N ILE A 239 -4.45 2.85 9.16
CA ILE A 239 -5.18 3.02 10.43
C ILE A 239 -5.50 4.51 10.66
N ALA A 240 -4.52 5.38 10.50
CA ALA A 240 -4.70 6.82 10.69
C ALA A 240 -5.67 7.42 9.65
N THR A 241 -5.59 6.98 8.39
CA THR A 241 -6.53 7.42 7.34
C THR A 241 -7.96 6.98 7.63
N ALA A 242 -8.15 5.80 8.23
CA ALA A 242 -9.46 5.30 8.68
C ALA A 242 -10.00 6.03 9.92
N GLY A 243 -9.21 6.88 10.57
CA GLY A 243 -9.57 7.65 11.76
C GLY A 243 -9.18 6.98 13.08
N GLY A 244 -8.27 5.99 13.09
CA GLY A 244 -7.81 5.33 14.31
C GLY A 244 -6.49 5.89 14.84
N ASP A 245 -6.35 5.95 16.17
CA ASP A 245 -5.14 6.33 16.88
C ASP A 245 -4.34 5.06 17.24
N ASN A 246 -3.18 4.89 16.62
CA ASN A 246 -2.35 3.70 16.78
C ASN A 246 -1.57 3.71 18.11
N ILE A 247 -1.87 2.78 19.04
CA ILE A 247 -1.23 2.70 20.36
C ILE A 247 0.28 2.40 20.31
N ALA A 248 0.82 1.94 19.18
CA ALA A 248 2.26 1.75 19.03
C ALA A 248 3.05 3.05 19.20
N ALA A 249 2.43 4.21 18.96
CA ALA A 249 3.02 5.52 19.23
C ALA A 249 3.31 5.73 20.72
N ALA A 250 2.45 5.29 21.63
CA ALA A 250 2.63 5.38 23.08
C ALA A 250 3.76 4.47 23.59
N ALA A 251 4.11 3.44 22.81
CA ALA A 251 5.23 2.53 23.08
C ALA A 251 6.56 2.99 22.46
N ASP A 252 6.64 4.19 21.86
CA ASP A 252 7.79 4.67 21.10
C ASP A 252 8.20 3.70 19.96
N ILE A 253 7.22 3.04 19.32
CA ILE A 253 7.41 2.15 18.18
C ILE A 253 6.96 2.89 16.90
N PRO A 254 7.85 3.63 16.22
CA PRO A 254 7.46 4.39 15.02
C PRO A 254 7.25 3.48 13.81
N THR A 255 7.99 2.36 13.71
CA THR A 255 7.91 1.40 12.60
C THR A 255 7.43 0.04 13.11
N TYR A 256 8.03 -1.06 12.66
CA TYR A 256 7.68 -2.39 13.14
C TYR A 256 8.46 -2.74 14.42
N GLY A 257 7.79 -3.23 15.44
CA GLY A 257 8.41 -3.58 16.70
C GLY A 257 7.56 -4.48 17.59
N GLU A 258 8.18 -4.98 18.67
CA GLU A 258 7.46 -5.71 19.69
C GLU A 258 6.84 -4.73 20.69
N ILE A 259 5.52 -4.88 20.94
CA ILE A 259 4.79 -4.13 21.95
C ILE A 259 4.57 -5.00 23.19
N SER A 260 4.81 -4.44 24.39
CA SER A 260 4.62 -5.18 25.62
C SER A 260 3.14 -5.23 26.01
N GLU A 261 2.77 -6.30 26.74
CA GLU A 261 1.40 -6.48 27.23
C GLU A 261 1.03 -5.40 28.25
N GLU A 262 2.00 -4.86 29.00
CA GLU A 262 1.78 -3.77 29.92
C GLU A 262 1.36 -2.49 29.20
N VAL A 263 1.95 -2.20 28.04
CA VAL A 263 1.55 -1.05 27.23
C VAL A 263 0.18 -1.29 26.63
N ILE A 264 -0.10 -2.46 26.07
CA ILE A 264 -1.43 -2.79 25.51
C ILE A 264 -2.52 -2.63 26.59
N ALA A 265 -2.26 -3.12 27.82
CA ALA A 265 -3.21 -3.01 28.91
C ALA A 265 -3.35 -1.57 29.46
N ALA A 266 -2.28 -0.76 29.40
CA ALA A 266 -2.29 0.62 29.88
C ALA A 266 -3.01 1.56 28.90
N GLU A 267 -2.84 1.33 27.62
CA GLU A 267 -3.49 2.09 26.54
C GLU A 267 -4.94 1.66 26.32
N ASP A 268 -5.33 0.45 26.81
CA ASP A 268 -6.68 -0.11 26.76
C ASP A 268 -7.38 0.13 25.43
N PRO A 269 -6.89 -0.45 24.31
CA PRO A 269 -7.38 -0.12 22.97
C PRO A 269 -8.89 -0.39 22.81
N ASP A 270 -9.57 0.51 22.10
CA ASP A 270 -10.97 0.35 21.71
C ASP A 270 -11.12 -0.74 20.64
N TRP A 271 -10.15 -0.84 19.74
CA TRP A 271 -10.15 -1.83 18.66
C TRP A 271 -8.84 -2.62 18.59
N ILE A 272 -8.96 -3.90 18.27
CA ILE A 272 -7.84 -4.73 17.82
C ILE A 272 -8.04 -5.02 16.33
N VAL A 273 -7.06 -4.63 15.50
CA VAL A 273 -7.02 -4.94 14.08
C VAL A 273 -5.97 -6.01 13.86
N MET A 274 -6.29 -7.04 13.07
CA MET A 274 -5.34 -8.11 12.78
C MET A 274 -5.59 -8.71 11.39
N PRO A 275 -4.55 -9.29 10.75
CA PRO A 275 -4.75 -9.99 9.50
C PRO A 275 -5.58 -11.26 9.70
N GLU A 276 -6.40 -11.62 8.70
CA GLU A 276 -7.10 -12.91 8.64
C GLU A 276 -6.11 -14.07 8.81
N GLY A 277 -6.51 -15.06 9.60
CA GLY A 277 -5.65 -16.20 9.95
C GLY A 277 -4.60 -15.89 11.02
N GLY A 278 -4.48 -14.63 11.48
CA GLY A 278 -3.66 -14.27 12.62
C GLY A 278 -4.27 -14.74 13.94
N GLU A 279 -3.43 -14.97 14.93
CA GLU A 279 -3.83 -15.32 16.30
C GLU A 279 -3.45 -14.18 17.24
N LEU A 280 -4.40 -13.79 18.08
CA LEU A 280 -4.13 -12.89 19.19
C LEU A 280 -3.34 -13.65 20.25
N ARG A 281 -2.36 -12.99 20.90
CA ARG A 281 -1.60 -13.61 21.97
C ARG A 281 -2.56 -13.94 23.14
N ASP A 282 -2.46 -15.16 23.67
CA ASP A 282 -3.17 -15.60 24.86
C ASP A 282 -2.54 -14.93 26.10
N SER A 283 -3.21 -13.89 26.61
CA SER A 283 -2.74 -13.06 27.71
C SER A 283 -3.91 -12.45 28.47
N ALA A 284 -3.90 -12.60 29.80
CA ALA A 284 -4.89 -12.00 30.65
C ALA A 284 -4.92 -10.46 30.56
N ALA A 285 -3.81 -9.84 30.21
CA ALA A 285 -3.74 -8.40 30.00
C ALA A 285 -4.49 -7.97 28.73
N ILE A 286 -4.34 -8.73 27.65
CA ILE A 286 -5.05 -8.47 26.40
C ILE A 286 -6.53 -8.83 26.53
N GLU A 287 -6.86 -9.94 27.19
CA GLU A 287 -8.25 -10.34 27.45
C GLU A 287 -9.04 -9.31 28.28
N ALA A 288 -8.35 -8.52 29.10
CA ALA A 288 -8.95 -7.48 29.92
C ALA A 288 -9.18 -6.15 29.17
N THR A 289 -8.66 -5.98 27.95
CA THR A 289 -8.84 -4.75 27.18
C THR A 289 -10.28 -4.51 26.73
N THR A 290 -10.64 -3.25 26.58
CA THR A 290 -11.94 -2.81 26.08
C THR A 290 -12.29 -3.48 24.75
N ALA A 291 -11.34 -3.59 23.82
CA ALA A 291 -11.52 -4.24 22.52
C ALA A 291 -11.98 -5.71 22.66
N VAL A 292 -11.33 -6.50 23.52
CA VAL A 292 -11.69 -7.91 23.70
C VAL A 292 -13.01 -8.04 24.44
N GLN A 293 -13.26 -7.24 25.49
CA GLN A 293 -14.47 -7.29 26.30
C GLN A 293 -15.74 -6.93 25.50
N ASN A 294 -15.60 -6.09 24.47
CA ASN A 294 -16.69 -5.64 23.62
C ASN A 294 -16.76 -6.38 22.27
N ASP A 295 -15.90 -7.39 22.05
CA ASP A 295 -15.80 -8.11 20.77
C ASP A 295 -15.41 -7.19 19.58
N GLN A 296 -14.65 -6.12 19.87
CA GLN A 296 -14.18 -5.13 18.89
C GLN A 296 -12.85 -5.57 18.26
N ILE A 297 -12.90 -6.72 17.57
CA ILE A 297 -11.74 -7.31 16.87
C ILE A 297 -12.03 -7.38 15.37
N ILE A 298 -11.29 -6.58 14.59
CA ILE A 298 -11.43 -6.54 13.14
C ILE A 298 -10.37 -7.43 12.50
N ARG A 299 -10.82 -8.35 11.65
CA ARG A 299 -9.95 -9.19 10.82
C ARG A 299 -9.99 -8.69 9.39
N VAL A 300 -8.84 -8.25 8.87
CA VAL A 300 -8.72 -7.73 7.51
C VAL A 300 -7.94 -8.71 6.62
N ASN A 301 -8.20 -8.69 5.33
CA ASN A 301 -7.48 -9.56 4.40
C ASN A 301 -5.97 -9.33 4.51
N ALA A 302 -5.24 -10.40 4.85
CA ALA A 302 -3.80 -10.35 5.14
C ALA A 302 -2.97 -9.84 3.95
N ASN A 303 -3.33 -10.23 2.72
CA ASN A 303 -2.63 -9.79 1.53
C ASN A 303 -2.90 -8.32 1.20
N PHE A 304 -4.11 -7.82 1.47
CA PHE A 304 -4.48 -6.45 1.11
C PHE A 304 -3.93 -5.42 2.10
N ILE A 305 -3.86 -5.76 3.39
CA ILE A 305 -3.31 -4.86 4.41
C ILE A 305 -1.78 -4.88 4.45
N SER A 306 -1.13 -5.99 4.07
CA SER A 306 0.33 -6.15 4.16
C SER A 306 1.07 -5.87 2.86
N GLN A 307 0.36 -5.76 1.75
CA GLN A 307 0.95 -5.49 0.43
C GLN A 307 0.56 -4.08 -0.02
N PRO A 308 1.52 -3.12 -0.07
CA PRO A 308 1.23 -1.78 -0.55
C PRO A 308 0.83 -1.77 -2.04
N GLY A 309 -0.46 -1.94 -2.31
CA GLY A 309 -1.07 -2.04 -3.63
C GLY A 309 -2.52 -1.57 -3.62
N PRO A 310 -3.17 -1.45 -4.79
CA PRO A 310 -4.49 -0.82 -4.93
C PRO A 310 -5.60 -1.44 -4.07
N ARG A 311 -5.54 -2.74 -3.76
CA ARG A 311 -6.56 -3.43 -2.95
C ARG A 311 -6.58 -3.03 -1.48
N VAL A 312 -5.67 -2.16 -1.03
CA VAL A 312 -5.68 -1.59 0.32
C VAL A 312 -6.96 -0.81 0.62
N THR A 313 -7.66 -0.33 -0.40
CA THR A 313 -8.95 0.37 -0.24
C THR A 313 -10.00 -0.50 0.47
N GLY A 314 -9.98 -1.82 0.28
CA GLY A 314 -10.88 -2.74 1.00
C GLY A 314 -10.68 -2.72 2.52
N PRO A 315 -9.50 -3.06 3.06
CA PRO A 315 -9.20 -2.88 4.47
C PRO A 315 -9.47 -1.46 4.99
N LEU A 316 -9.12 -0.42 4.22
CA LEU A 316 -9.33 0.97 4.60
C LEU A 316 -10.81 1.27 4.87
N VAL A 317 -11.70 0.87 3.96
CA VAL A 317 -13.16 1.05 4.11
C VAL A 317 -13.67 0.23 5.32
N THR A 318 -13.25 -1.04 5.44
CA THR A 318 -13.64 -1.89 6.57
C THR A 318 -13.29 -1.25 7.93
N LEU A 319 -12.09 -0.67 8.05
CA LEU A 319 -11.68 0.00 9.28
C LEU A 319 -12.49 1.29 9.51
N SER A 320 -12.69 2.10 8.46
CA SER A 320 -13.45 3.35 8.56
C SER A 320 -14.89 3.12 9.01
N GLU A 321 -15.57 2.12 8.46
CA GLU A 321 -16.94 1.75 8.84
C GLU A 321 -17.02 1.29 10.30
N ALA A 322 -16.03 0.57 10.78
CA ALA A 322 -15.97 0.11 12.16
C ALA A 322 -15.66 1.26 13.14
N PHE A 323 -14.74 2.14 12.78
CA PHE A 323 -14.32 3.26 13.64
C PHE A 323 -15.34 4.40 13.66
N ASN A 324 -16.13 4.57 12.58
CA ASN A 324 -17.08 5.67 12.40
C ASN A 324 -18.49 5.16 12.02
N PRO A 325 -19.15 4.36 12.88
CA PRO A 325 -20.42 3.71 12.54
C PRO A 325 -21.57 4.69 12.29
N ASP A 326 -21.49 5.91 12.82
CA ASP A 326 -22.51 6.95 12.67
C ASP A 326 -22.29 7.82 11.41
N SER A 327 -21.14 7.69 10.75
CA SER A 327 -20.90 8.36 9.48
C SER A 327 -21.59 7.57 8.38
N SER A 328 -22.57 8.19 7.70
CA SER A 328 -23.21 7.60 6.52
C SER A 328 -22.25 7.60 5.34
N ALA A 329 -21.22 6.75 5.38
CA ALA A 329 -20.41 6.47 4.23
C ALA A 329 -21.30 5.79 3.18
N ALA A 330 -21.35 6.37 1.99
CA ALA A 330 -22.14 5.83 0.90
C ALA A 330 -21.69 4.40 0.62
N THR A 331 -22.58 3.45 0.83
CA THR A 331 -22.39 2.05 0.43
C THR A 331 -21.97 2.02 -1.05
N PRO A 332 -20.87 1.34 -1.41
CA PRO A 332 -20.56 1.13 -2.80
C PRO A 332 -21.78 0.46 -3.46
N THR A 333 -22.32 1.04 -4.49
CA THR A 333 -23.40 0.44 -5.25
C THR A 333 -22.86 -0.84 -5.88
N GLU A 334 -23.10 -1.98 -5.25
CA GLU A 334 -22.97 -3.27 -5.92
C GLU A 334 -23.87 -3.21 -7.15
N THR A 335 -23.26 -3.18 -8.31
CA THR A 335 -23.98 -3.41 -9.57
C THR A 335 -24.41 -4.86 -9.54
N THR A 336 -25.61 -5.11 -9.06
CA THR A 336 -26.31 -6.38 -9.22
C THR A 336 -26.57 -6.52 -10.72
N GLU A 337 -25.80 -7.37 -11.39
CA GLU A 337 -26.20 -7.91 -12.68
C GLU A 337 -27.46 -8.73 -12.43
N ASP A 338 -28.59 -8.23 -12.91
CA ASP A 338 -29.85 -8.96 -12.94
C ASP A 338 -29.69 -10.20 -13.83
N GLU A 339 -29.47 -11.37 -13.23
CA GLU A 339 -29.72 -12.64 -13.89
C GLU A 339 -31.22 -12.77 -14.14
N GLU A 340 -31.62 -12.53 -15.37
CA GLU A 340 -32.95 -12.87 -15.89
C GLU A 340 -33.15 -14.39 -15.82
N THR A 341 -33.76 -14.86 -14.73
CA THR A 341 -34.22 -16.24 -14.61
C THR A 341 -35.44 -16.46 -15.48
N THR A 342 -35.26 -16.96 -16.66
CA THR A 342 -36.33 -17.56 -17.47
C THR A 342 -36.74 -18.89 -16.85
N THR A 343 -37.87 -18.90 -16.18
CA THR A 343 -38.58 -20.10 -15.77
C THR A 343 -39.24 -20.74 -17.00
N GLU A 344 -38.72 -21.86 -17.45
CA GLU A 344 -39.50 -22.86 -18.21
C GLU A 344 -39.77 -24.06 -17.33
N SER A 345 -41.05 -24.25 -17.04
CA SER A 345 -41.60 -25.44 -16.43
C SER A 345 -41.70 -26.54 -17.49
N ASP A 346 -41.13 -27.70 -17.23
CA ASP A 346 -41.72 -28.93 -17.76
C ASP A 346 -41.55 -30.09 -16.80
N ASP A 347 -42.67 -30.70 -16.55
CA ASP A 347 -42.99 -31.83 -15.72
C ASP A 347 -42.56 -33.16 -16.40
N THR A 348 -41.84 -34.04 -15.73
CA THR A 348 -42.05 -35.50 -15.88
C THR A 348 -41.35 -36.33 -14.79
N THR A 349 -42.13 -37.17 -14.23
CA THR A 349 -42.10 -38.16 -13.19
C THR A 349 -41.02 -39.28 -13.29
N ALA A 350 -40.59 -39.71 -12.11
CA ALA A 350 -40.27 -41.09 -11.65
C ALA A 350 -38.91 -41.75 -11.95
N GLY A 351 -38.32 -42.29 -10.87
CA GLY A 351 -37.35 -43.39 -10.92
C GLY A 351 -36.46 -43.51 -9.69
N VAL A 352 -36.96 -44.19 -8.67
CA VAL A 352 -36.23 -44.71 -7.50
C VAL A 352 -35.17 -45.71 -7.94
N THR A 353 -33.93 -45.63 -7.47
CA THR A 353 -33.12 -46.82 -7.11
C THR A 353 -32.01 -46.46 -6.13
N THR A 354 -32.08 -47.04 -4.98
CA THR A 354 -31.07 -47.20 -3.92
C THR A 354 -29.90 -48.04 -4.40
N THR A 355 -28.66 -47.69 -4.05
CA THR A 355 -27.63 -48.68 -3.71
C THR A 355 -26.40 -48.03 -3.04
N ASP A 356 -26.20 -48.46 -1.81
CA ASP A 356 -24.98 -48.75 -1.03
C ASP A 356 -23.69 -47.90 -1.09
N GLN A 357 -23.37 -47.48 0.09
CA GLN A 357 -22.04 -47.09 0.61
C GLN A 357 -21.09 -48.29 0.72
N PRO A 358 -19.79 -48.13 0.65
CA PRO A 358 -19.00 -48.53 1.79
C PRO A 358 -18.00 -47.48 2.30
N THR A 359 -17.95 -47.43 3.61
CA THR A 359 -16.95 -46.86 4.50
C THR A 359 -15.55 -47.43 4.26
N THR A 360 -14.50 -46.56 4.30
CA THR A 360 -13.19 -46.89 4.88
C THR A 360 -12.47 -45.61 5.30
N GLU A 361 -12.28 -45.49 6.56
CA GLU A 361 -11.10 -45.32 7.42
C GLU A 361 -10.19 -44.09 7.26
N ALA A 362 -9.92 -43.58 8.44
CA ALA A 362 -9.10 -42.49 8.90
C ALA A 362 -7.66 -42.43 8.31
N GLY A 363 -7.23 -41.23 8.01
CA GLY A 363 -5.84 -40.88 7.81
C GLY A 363 -5.56 -39.50 8.39
N ASP A 364 -4.63 -39.47 9.32
CA ASP A 364 -4.21 -38.42 10.22
C ASP A 364 -4.05 -37.04 9.59
N GLY A 365 -4.56 -36.05 10.32
CA GLY A 365 -4.44 -34.64 9.99
C GLY A 365 -3.03 -34.09 10.16
N PHE A 366 -2.59 -33.32 9.21
CA PHE A 366 -1.62 -32.25 9.41
C PHE A 366 -2.37 -30.94 9.29
N GLY A 367 -2.55 -30.27 10.43
CA GLY A 367 -3.00 -28.90 10.48
C GLY A 367 -1.96 -27.98 9.81
N PRO A 368 -2.38 -26.88 9.16
CA PRO A 368 -1.45 -25.92 8.58
C PRO A 368 -0.72 -25.20 9.72
N GLY A 369 0.53 -25.60 9.94
CA GLY A 369 1.43 -24.90 10.84
C GLY A 369 1.70 -23.50 10.32
N PHE A 370 1.54 -22.52 11.17
CA PHE A 370 1.96 -21.15 10.94
C PHE A 370 3.46 -21.11 10.67
N GLY A 371 3.82 -20.98 9.39
CA GLY A 371 5.19 -20.65 8.95
C GLY A 371 5.16 -19.26 8.35
N PRO A 372 6.13 -18.74 8.05
CA PRO A 372 7.07 -17.67 7.89
C PRO A 372 6.52 -16.22 7.72
N VAL A 373 5.23 -15.90 7.76
CA VAL A 373 4.74 -14.53 7.50
C VAL A 373 5.23 -13.53 8.54
N ALA A 374 5.26 -13.93 9.81
CA ALA A 374 5.79 -13.08 10.89
C ALA A 374 7.32 -12.89 10.80
N ALA A 375 8.04 -13.88 10.24
CA ALA A 375 9.50 -13.80 10.08
C ALA A 375 9.92 -12.90 8.90
N LEU A 376 9.08 -12.78 7.86
CA LEU A 376 9.40 -12.00 6.66
C LEU A 376 9.32 -10.48 6.89
N LEU A 377 8.41 -10.02 7.74
CA LEU A 377 8.32 -8.61 8.11
C LEU A 377 9.46 -8.18 9.08
N ALA A 378 9.97 -9.10 9.92
CA ALA A 378 11.08 -8.83 10.81
C ALA A 378 12.43 -8.62 10.09
N LEU A 379 12.62 -9.24 8.92
CA LEU A 379 13.87 -9.11 8.14
C LEU A 379 13.95 -7.75 7.41
N ALA A 380 12.83 -7.19 6.98
CA ALA A 380 12.82 -5.86 6.37
C ALA A 380 13.21 -4.74 7.35
N ALA A 381 12.88 -4.90 8.64
CA ALA A 381 13.25 -3.94 9.69
C ALA A 381 14.74 -4.00 10.08
N SER A 382 15.41 -5.15 9.91
CA SER A 382 16.81 -5.33 10.30
C SER A 382 17.81 -4.68 9.33
N GLY A 383 17.45 -4.48 8.08
CA GLY A 383 18.28 -3.84 7.06
C GLY A 383 18.47 -2.34 7.23
N LEU A 384 17.49 -1.66 7.83
CA LEU A 384 17.53 -0.20 8.03
C LEU A 384 18.42 0.26 9.20
N LEU A 385 18.76 -0.62 10.16
CA LEU A 385 19.61 -0.28 11.31
C LEU A 385 21.12 -0.35 11.03
N ALA A 386 21.56 -0.95 9.94
CA ALA A 386 22.98 -1.09 9.60
C ALA A 386 23.59 0.12 8.88
N HIS A 387 22.78 1.07 8.41
CA HIS A 387 23.27 2.23 7.62
C HIS A 387 23.46 3.53 8.42
N ARG A 388 23.30 3.51 9.76
CA ARG A 388 23.59 4.66 10.64
C ARG A 388 24.72 4.39 11.62
N ARG A 389 25.90 3.98 11.12
CA ARG A 389 27.15 4.11 11.87
C ARG A 389 28.27 4.61 11.01
#